data_12bcb45b88fa1898d76362455723662d
#
_entry.id   12bcb45b88fa1898d76362455723662d
#
_cell.length_a   1.000
_cell.length_b   1.000
_cell.length_c   1.000
_cell.angle_alpha   90.00
_cell.angle_beta   90.00
_cell.angle_gamma   90.00
#
_symmetry.space_group_name_H-M   'P 1'
#
loop_
_entity.id
_entity.type
_entity.pdbx_description
1 polymer ?
#
loop_
_entity_poly.entity_id
_entity_poly.type
_entity_poly.pdbx_seq_one_letter_code
_entity_poly.pdbx_strand_id
1 'polypeptide(L)'
;MVAGQSWGRRLKDAGMNKFFAVTAAVSAVALLSVAPTMAQGKTLTISWWGFNGEKLESIILAPFRAQCGCEIVFETGNNGERLNKIQIRNGGGVDVAYFSDSYSQLGIEAGLFQKIDPSKLPNLAGSYDLAKDPQGGYGPAYSIGRVGVVYDSSKVSAPITSWNDLWRDDLAGSLTLPGITTTAGPMVVMKAGDHAGVDAFEDADAAFASVEALKPNVVKNYNTGSEMINLFSTGEVSAAIAQDFTLAQIQAAVPTAVWADLEEGAIATLNTVNIPTGAAEPELAYEFINFILSEEIQQLLAEQGVDAPVNTSVTLTPEQ
;
A
#
# COMPACT_ATOMS: atom_id res chain seq x y z
N MET A 1 -12.91 19.93 -69.20
CA MET A 1 -11.94 20.34 -70.21
C MET A 1 -10.77 19.40 -70.16
N VAL A 2 -10.66 18.66 -71.27
CA VAL A 2 -9.48 18.19 -72.02
C VAL A 2 -8.64 17.11 -71.27
N ALA A 3 -8.79 15.83 -71.62
CA ALA A 3 -8.22 15.08 -72.75
C ALA A 3 -6.71 14.93 -72.59
N GLY A 4 -6.05 13.82 -72.74
CA GLY A 4 -6.27 12.60 -73.47
C GLY A 4 -4.97 11.83 -73.64
N GLN A 5 -5.15 10.60 -74.03
CA GLN A 5 -4.44 9.78 -75.00
C GLN A 5 -3.13 9.09 -74.54
N SER A 6 -3.15 7.78 -74.29
CA SER A 6 -2.99 6.67 -75.25
C SER A 6 -1.75 6.77 -76.15
N TRP A 7 -0.90 5.74 -76.12
CA TRP A 7 -0.31 5.11 -77.31
C TRP A 7 0.30 3.76 -76.92
N GLY A 8 -0.26 2.72 -77.55
CA GLY A 8 0.30 1.40 -77.60
C GLY A 8 1.16 1.23 -78.85
N ARG A 9 2.02 0.23 -78.83
CA ARG A 9 2.43 -0.52 -80.03
C ARG A 9 2.94 -1.91 -79.69
N ARG A 10 2.39 -2.86 -80.42
CA ARG A 10 2.82 -4.27 -80.58
C ARG A 10 4.06 -4.32 -81.48
N LEU A 11 4.78 -5.46 -81.39
CA LEU A 11 5.34 -6.30 -82.46
C LEU A 11 6.05 -7.47 -81.78
N LYS A 12 5.63 -8.66 -81.92
CA LYS A 12 5.69 -9.75 -82.91
C LYS A 12 7.09 -10.42 -83.00
N ASP A 13 7.02 -11.69 -82.67
CA ASP A 13 7.56 -12.90 -83.27
C ASP A 13 9.10 -13.09 -83.48
N ALA A 14 9.59 -14.14 -82.90
CA ALA A 14 10.06 -15.36 -83.57
C ALA A 14 11.27 -16.01 -82.82
N GLY A 15 11.25 -17.32 -82.72
CA GLY A 15 12.44 -18.09 -82.49
C GLY A 15 12.32 -19.27 -81.52
N MET A 16 11.81 -20.34 -82.04
CA MET A 16 11.82 -21.65 -81.45
C MET A 16 13.24 -22.24 -81.41
N ASN A 17 13.71 -22.65 -80.20
CA ASN A 17 14.67 -23.75 -80.15
C ASN A 17 14.52 -24.55 -78.84
N LYS A 18 14.31 -25.82 -79.02
CA LYS A 18 14.31 -26.88 -78.04
C LYS A 18 15.69 -27.03 -77.42
N PHE A 19 15.79 -27.18 -76.11
CA PHE A 19 16.77 -28.13 -75.53
C PHE A 19 16.50 -28.38 -74.02
N PHE A 20 16.32 -29.65 -73.71
CA PHE A 20 16.57 -30.37 -72.48
C PHE A 20 15.99 -29.85 -71.11
N ALA A 21 15.05 -30.62 -70.62
CA ALA A 21 14.64 -30.68 -69.22
C ALA A 21 15.77 -31.23 -68.35
N VAL A 22 16.16 -30.46 -67.33
CA VAL A 22 16.83 -30.98 -66.16
C VAL A 22 15.98 -30.54 -64.97
N THR A 23 15.25 -31.49 -64.40
CA THR A 23 14.47 -31.36 -63.18
C THR A 23 15.43 -31.28 -62.00
N ALA A 24 15.73 -30.08 -61.54
CA ALA A 24 16.34 -29.87 -60.21
C ALA A 24 15.19 -29.67 -59.21
N ALA A 25 14.95 -30.68 -58.40
CA ALA A 25 14.07 -30.60 -57.24
C ALA A 25 14.78 -29.75 -56.17
N VAL A 26 14.41 -28.49 -56.05
CA VAL A 26 14.82 -27.64 -54.94
C VAL A 26 13.86 -27.90 -53.78
N SER A 27 14.30 -28.73 -52.86
CA SER A 27 13.61 -28.89 -51.54
C SER A 27 13.73 -27.58 -50.78
N ALA A 28 12.67 -26.75 -50.78
CA ALA A 28 12.56 -25.61 -49.91
C ALA A 28 12.31 -26.13 -48.47
N VAL A 29 13.37 -26.22 -47.69
CA VAL A 29 13.29 -26.37 -46.24
C VAL A 29 12.78 -25.02 -45.73
N ALA A 30 11.49 -24.93 -45.43
CA ALA A 30 10.91 -23.85 -44.71
C ALA A 30 11.44 -23.91 -43.25
N LEU A 31 12.46 -23.13 -42.95
CA LEU A 31 12.86 -22.80 -41.59
C LEU A 31 11.69 -22.00 -40.97
N LEU A 32 10.81 -22.69 -40.31
CA LEU A 32 9.89 -22.09 -39.35
C LEU A 32 10.76 -21.50 -38.22
N SER A 33 11.13 -20.23 -38.36
CA SER A 33 11.63 -19.45 -37.24
C SER A 33 10.47 -19.35 -36.23
N VAL A 34 10.47 -20.24 -35.25
CA VAL A 34 9.69 -20.04 -34.01
C VAL A 34 10.30 -18.82 -33.37
N ALA A 35 9.72 -17.63 -33.66
CA ALA A 35 9.98 -16.47 -32.85
C ALA A 35 9.58 -16.85 -31.43
N PRO A 36 10.42 -16.64 -30.41
CA PRO A 36 9.97 -16.81 -29.05
C PRO A 36 8.78 -15.87 -28.88
N THR A 37 7.61 -16.43 -28.67
CA THR A 37 6.46 -15.67 -28.15
C THR A 37 6.96 -15.17 -26.81
N MET A 38 7.36 -13.91 -26.73
CA MET A 38 7.54 -13.24 -25.45
C MET A 38 6.18 -13.39 -24.81
N ALA A 39 6.08 -14.28 -23.86
CA ALA A 39 4.92 -14.33 -22.97
C ALA A 39 4.83 -12.91 -22.40
N GLN A 40 3.76 -12.22 -22.78
CA GLN A 40 3.50 -10.88 -22.23
C GLN A 40 3.43 -11.09 -20.73
N GLY A 41 4.46 -10.61 -20.00
CA GLY A 41 4.61 -10.88 -18.58
C GLY A 41 3.36 -10.41 -17.87
N LYS A 42 2.88 -11.20 -16.93
CA LYS A 42 1.76 -10.82 -16.06
C LYS A 42 2.12 -9.52 -15.35
N THR A 43 1.15 -8.65 -15.13
CA THR A 43 1.33 -7.41 -14.37
C THR A 43 0.50 -7.49 -13.10
N LEU A 44 1.17 -7.36 -11.95
CA LEU A 44 0.51 -7.25 -10.65
C LEU A 44 0.34 -5.78 -10.30
N THR A 45 -0.90 -5.32 -10.18
CA THR A 45 -1.20 -3.94 -9.75
C THR A 45 -1.50 -3.92 -8.26
N ILE A 46 -0.68 -3.19 -7.50
CA ILE A 46 -0.77 -3.09 -6.04
C ILE A 46 -1.22 -1.68 -5.64
N SER A 47 -2.31 -1.58 -4.89
CA SER A 47 -2.75 -0.35 -4.25
C SER A 47 -2.14 -0.26 -2.85
N TRP A 48 -1.31 0.77 -2.61
CA TRP A 48 -0.47 0.88 -1.42
C TRP A 48 -0.26 2.35 -1.00
N TRP A 49 0.18 2.62 0.24
CA TRP A 49 0.34 3.99 0.79
C TRP A 49 1.49 4.80 0.16
N GLY A 50 2.52 4.16 -0.41
CA GLY A 50 3.66 4.85 -1.01
C GLY A 50 4.78 5.21 -0.03
N PHE A 51 4.78 4.65 1.18
CA PHE A 51 5.80 4.87 2.20
C PHE A 51 6.92 3.81 2.12
N ASN A 52 8.17 4.16 2.50
CA ASN A 52 9.33 3.25 2.51
C ASN A 52 9.66 2.59 1.16
N GLY A 53 9.40 3.26 0.03
CA GLY A 53 9.50 2.67 -1.30
C GLY A 53 10.84 2.02 -1.62
N GLU A 54 11.98 2.61 -1.22
CA GLU A 54 13.32 2.04 -1.45
C GLU A 54 13.55 0.74 -0.68
N LYS A 55 13.10 0.67 0.59
CA LYS A 55 13.22 -0.54 1.40
C LYS A 55 12.31 -1.64 0.86
N LEU A 56 11.08 -1.30 0.50
CA LEU A 56 10.14 -2.26 -0.09
C LEU A 56 10.62 -2.77 -1.45
N GLU A 57 11.26 -1.91 -2.26
CA GLU A 57 11.88 -2.34 -3.51
C GLU A 57 12.90 -3.46 -3.27
N SER A 58 13.78 -3.30 -2.27
CA SER A 58 14.83 -4.28 -1.99
C SER A 58 14.33 -5.55 -1.29
N ILE A 59 13.35 -5.43 -0.38
CA ILE A 59 12.90 -6.54 0.46
C ILE A 59 11.81 -7.36 -0.23
N ILE A 60 10.87 -6.71 -0.90
CA ILE A 60 9.65 -7.35 -1.43
C ILE A 60 9.67 -7.37 -2.95
N LEU A 61 9.82 -6.20 -3.60
CA LEU A 61 9.43 -6.07 -5.01
C LEU A 61 10.42 -6.70 -5.96
N ALA A 62 11.72 -6.44 -5.79
CA ALA A 62 12.75 -7.04 -6.64
C ALA A 62 12.81 -8.57 -6.45
N PRO A 63 12.80 -9.12 -5.22
CA PRO A 63 12.72 -10.57 -5.02
C PRO A 63 11.45 -11.19 -5.60
N PHE A 64 10.29 -10.58 -5.41
CA PHE A 64 9.04 -11.13 -5.94
C PHE A 64 9.00 -11.08 -7.47
N ARG A 65 9.46 -9.97 -8.11
CA ARG A 65 9.59 -9.92 -9.57
C ARG A 65 10.49 -11.02 -10.13
N ALA A 66 11.59 -11.31 -9.42
CA ALA A 66 12.48 -12.41 -9.81
C ALA A 66 11.80 -13.78 -9.70
N GLN A 67 10.93 -13.97 -8.70
CA GLN A 67 10.18 -15.21 -8.48
C GLN A 67 9.06 -15.39 -9.52
N CYS A 68 8.22 -14.37 -9.74
CA CYS A 68 7.04 -14.47 -10.60
C CYS A 68 7.34 -14.27 -12.10
N GLY A 69 8.46 -13.64 -12.43
CA GLY A 69 8.72 -13.18 -13.81
C GLY A 69 7.69 -12.15 -14.29
N CYS A 70 7.08 -11.39 -13.37
CA CYS A 70 6.00 -10.44 -13.64
C CYS A 70 6.48 -8.98 -13.48
N GLU A 71 5.69 -8.05 -14.01
CA GLU A 71 5.81 -6.63 -13.71
C GLU A 71 4.97 -6.27 -12.48
N ILE A 72 5.41 -5.27 -11.71
CA ILE A 72 4.66 -4.74 -10.58
C ILE A 72 4.42 -3.24 -10.81
N VAL A 73 3.16 -2.85 -10.74
CA VAL A 73 2.69 -1.46 -10.88
C VAL A 73 2.02 -1.01 -9.60
N PHE A 74 2.25 0.23 -9.19
CA PHE A 74 1.67 0.80 -7.99
C PHE A 74 0.62 1.85 -8.29
N GLU A 75 -0.45 1.81 -7.46
CA GLU A 75 -1.35 2.92 -7.24
C GLU A 75 -1.19 3.38 -5.79
N THR A 76 -0.75 4.63 -5.59
CA THR A 76 -0.50 5.17 -4.25
C THR A 76 -1.53 6.20 -3.82
N GLY A 77 -1.59 6.45 -2.51
CA GLY A 77 -2.47 7.40 -1.86
C GLY A 77 -2.82 6.97 -0.43
N ASN A 78 -3.59 7.79 0.28
CA ASN A 78 -4.13 7.39 1.58
C ASN A 78 -5.28 6.36 1.44
N ASN A 79 -5.72 5.79 2.55
CA ASN A 79 -6.74 4.74 2.53
C ASN A 79 -8.03 5.19 1.82
N GLY A 80 -8.58 6.36 2.16
CA GLY A 80 -9.84 6.84 1.59
C GLY A 80 -9.75 7.11 0.09
N GLU A 81 -8.64 7.72 -0.37
CA GLU A 81 -8.41 7.98 -1.80
C GLU A 81 -8.36 6.68 -2.60
N ARG A 82 -7.63 5.67 -2.11
CA ARG A 82 -7.44 4.39 -2.78
C ARG A 82 -8.72 3.55 -2.76
N LEU A 83 -9.45 3.53 -1.63
CA LEU A 83 -10.73 2.85 -1.54
C LEU A 83 -11.76 3.44 -2.52
N ASN A 84 -11.86 4.78 -2.59
CA ASN A 84 -12.71 5.47 -3.55
C ASN A 84 -12.38 5.11 -5.00
N LYS A 85 -11.09 5.04 -5.36
CA LYS A 85 -10.68 4.63 -6.72
C LYS A 85 -11.11 3.21 -7.05
N ILE A 86 -10.95 2.27 -6.10
CA ILE A 86 -11.39 0.88 -6.25
C ILE A 86 -12.93 0.83 -6.38
N GLN A 87 -13.65 1.61 -5.59
CA GLN A 87 -15.11 1.68 -5.63
C GLN A 87 -15.63 2.21 -6.96
N ILE A 88 -15.07 3.31 -7.49
CA ILE A 88 -15.44 3.88 -8.79
C ILE A 88 -15.24 2.85 -9.91
N ARG A 89 -14.24 1.97 -9.79
CA ARG A 89 -13.93 0.91 -10.76
C ARG A 89 -14.62 -0.42 -10.47
N ASN A 90 -15.56 -0.46 -9.51
CA ASN A 90 -16.26 -1.68 -9.06
C ASN A 90 -15.30 -2.83 -8.74
N GLY A 91 -14.23 -2.54 -7.99
CA GLY A 91 -13.20 -3.50 -7.61
C GLY A 91 -12.12 -3.75 -8.67
N GLY A 92 -12.17 -3.11 -9.82
CA GLY A 92 -11.21 -3.32 -10.91
C GLY A 92 -9.96 -2.45 -10.83
N GLY A 93 -8.97 -2.81 -11.67
CA GLY A 93 -7.74 -2.03 -11.89
C GLY A 93 -6.68 -2.18 -10.78
N VAL A 94 -6.90 -3.08 -9.81
CA VAL A 94 -5.98 -3.43 -8.73
C VAL A 94 -6.11 -4.92 -8.45
N ASP A 95 -5.00 -5.60 -8.19
CA ASP A 95 -4.95 -7.03 -7.87
C ASP A 95 -4.74 -7.28 -6.38
N VAL A 96 -3.94 -6.43 -5.73
CA VAL A 96 -3.68 -6.46 -4.28
C VAL A 96 -3.93 -5.08 -3.70
N ALA A 97 -4.74 -5.00 -2.66
CA ALA A 97 -5.08 -3.76 -1.98
C ALA A 97 -4.68 -3.81 -0.50
N TYR A 98 -3.74 -2.94 -0.11
CA TYR A 98 -3.31 -2.75 1.26
C TYR A 98 -4.20 -1.72 1.95
N PHE A 99 -4.77 -2.07 3.09
CA PHE A 99 -5.60 -1.17 3.90
C PHE A 99 -5.35 -1.37 5.40
N SER A 100 -5.58 -0.32 6.19
CA SER A 100 -5.86 -0.54 7.61
C SER A 100 -7.16 -1.33 7.77
N ASP A 101 -7.28 -2.05 8.87
CA ASP A 101 -8.44 -2.89 9.19
C ASP A 101 -9.78 -2.17 9.04
N SER A 102 -9.89 -0.92 9.52
CA SER A 102 -11.11 -0.11 9.41
C SER A 102 -11.50 0.18 7.96
N TYR A 103 -10.52 0.52 7.10
CA TYR A 103 -10.79 0.76 5.67
C TYR A 103 -11.01 -0.52 4.88
N SER A 104 -10.35 -1.61 5.29
CA SER A 104 -10.64 -2.93 4.75
C SER A 104 -12.09 -3.32 5.04
N GLN A 105 -12.57 -3.10 6.28
CA GLN A 105 -13.95 -3.36 6.66
C GLN A 105 -14.94 -2.57 5.79
N LEU A 106 -14.70 -1.28 5.57
CA LEU A 106 -15.53 -0.47 4.66
C LEU A 106 -15.58 -1.04 3.24
N GLY A 107 -14.45 -1.51 2.72
CA GLY A 107 -14.37 -2.15 1.40
C GLY A 107 -15.11 -3.49 1.35
N ILE A 108 -15.09 -4.28 2.43
CA ILE A 108 -15.82 -5.53 2.56
C ILE A 108 -17.33 -5.26 2.55
N GLU A 109 -17.81 -4.30 3.34
CA GLU A 109 -19.22 -3.89 3.41
C GLU A 109 -19.72 -3.36 2.07
N ALA A 110 -18.86 -2.69 1.31
CA ALA A 110 -19.17 -2.23 -0.05
C ALA A 110 -19.07 -3.33 -1.11
N GLY A 111 -18.73 -4.58 -0.74
CA GLY A 111 -18.62 -5.72 -1.67
C GLY A 111 -17.43 -5.62 -2.64
N LEU A 112 -16.39 -4.87 -2.28
CA LEU A 112 -15.24 -4.60 -3.16
C LEU A 112 -14.16 -5.67 -3.09
N PHE A 113 -14.14 -6.51 -2.06
CA PHE A 113 -13.14 -7.53 -1.84
C PHE A 113 -13.74 -8.94 -1.91
N GLN A 114 -12.94 -9.88 -2.35
CA GLN A 114 -13.31 -11.29 -2.36
C GLN A 114 -12.82 -12.00 -1.10
N LYS A 115 -13.51 -13.07 -0.71
CA LYS A 115 -13.03 -13.95 0.37
C LYS A 115 -11.73 -14.61 -0.03
N ILE A 116 -10.85 -14.77 0.94
CA ILE A 116 -9.57 -15.44 0.78
C ILE A 116 -9.75 -16.94 0.95
N ASP A 117 -9.13 -17.71 0.06
CA ASP A 117 -8.95 -19.15 0.23
C ASP A 117 -7.64 -19.38 1.00
N PRO A 118 -7.69 -19.76 2.29
CA PRO A 118 -6.48 -19.94 3.09
C PRO A 118 -5.61 -21.11 2.60
N SER A 119 -6.15 -22.04 1.82
CA SER A 119 -5.36 -23.15 1.24
C SER A 119 -4.33 -22.67 0.22
N LYS A 120 -4.52 -21.46 -0.35
CA LYS A 120 -3.59 -20.80 -1.26
C LYS A 120 -2.52 -19.97 -0.53
N LEU A 121 -2.61 -19.85 0.79
CA LEU A 121 -1.72 -19.05 1.63
C LEU A 121 -1.03 -19.91 2.70
N PRO A 122 -0.17 -20.88 2.34
CA PRO A 122 0.48 -21.77 3.32
C PRO A 122 1.27 -21.00 4.39
N ASN A 123 1.89 -19.84 4.07
CA ASN A 123 2.63 -19.03 5.03
C ASN A 123 1.73 -18.35 6.08
N LEU A 124 0.44 -18.23 5.80
CA LEU A 124 -0.53 -17.70 6.76
C LEU A 124 -0.61 -18.52 8.04
N ALA A 125 -0.33 -19.83 7.97
CA ALA A 125 -0.32 -20.74 9.14
C ALA A 125 0.67 -20.27 10.22
N GLY A 126 1.78 -19.63 9.83
CA GLY A 126 2.80 -19.09 10.74
C GLY A 126 2.41 -17.78 11.44
N SER A 127 1.31 -17.14 11.07
CA SER A 127 0.89 -15.87 11.66
C SER A 127 0.18 -16.05 13.00
N TYR A 128 0.11 -14.98 13.79
CA TYR A 128 -0.75 -14.91 14.98
C TYR A 128 -2.22 -15.14 14.60
N ASP A 129 -3.01 -15.72 15.49
CA ASP A 129 -4.42 -16.02 15.22
C ASP A 129 -5.22 -14.75 14.86
N LEU A 130 -4.96 -13.63 15.54
CA LEU A 130 -5.56 -12.33 15.22
C LEU A 130 -5.27 -11.88 13.78
N ALA A 131 -4.11 -12.24 13.23
CA ALA A 131 -3.70 -11.82 11.89
C ALA A 131 -4.23 -12.74 10.78
N LYS A 132 -4.53 -14.00 11.13
CA LYS A 132 -5.00 -14.99 10.14
C LYS A 132 -6.37 -14.65 9.56
N ASP A 133 -7.28 -14.22 10.41
CA ASP A 133 -8.65 -13.91 10.01
C ASP A 133 -9.21 -12.71 10.82
N PRO A 134 -8.69 -11.51 10.60
CA PRO A 134 -9.15 -10.34 11.32
C PRO A 134 -10.55 -9.90 10.93
N GLN A 135 -11.08 -10.37 9.78
CA GLN A 135 -12.28 -9.80 9.15
C GLN A 135 -13.21 -10.86 8.51
N GLY A 136 -13.29 -12.04 9.10
CA GLY A 136 -14.32 -13.05 8.72
C GLY A 136 -14.12 -13.65 7.33
N GLY A 137 -12.90 -14.06 7.01
CA GLY A 137 -12.55 -14.75 5.77
C GLY A 137 -12.13 -13.82 4.63
N TYR A 138 -11.85 -12.55 4.95
CA TYR A 138 -11.27 -11.59 4.01
C TYR A 138 -9.76 -11.43 4.25
N GLY A 139 -9.15 -10.39 3.73
CA GLY A 139 -7.72 -10.20 3.72
C GLY A 139 -7.03 -10.41 5.08
N PRO A 140 -6.00 -11.26 5.16
CA PRO A 140 -5.22 -11.43 6.38
C PRO A 140 -4.46 -10.14 6.71
N ALA A 141 -4.12 -9.96 7.99
CA ALA A 141 -3.17 -8.94 8.35
C ALA A 141 -1.74 -9.38 7.99
N TYR A 142 -0.95 -8.47 7.46
CA TYR A 142 0.47 -8.69 7.16
C TYR A 142 1.38 -7.94 8.12
N SER A 143 0.87 -6.92 8.80
CA SER A 143 1.58 -6.22 9.85
C SER A 143 0.63 -5.74 10.95
N ILE A 144 1.19 -5.54 12.14
CA ILE A 144 0.54 -4.91 13.28
C ILE A 144 1.30 -3.63 13.60
N GLY A 145 0.57 -2.56 13.94
CA GLY A 145 1.14 -1.28 14.29
C GLY A 145 0.44 -0.67 15.49
N ARG A 146 0.94 0.45 15.92
CA ARG A 146 0.33 1.24 17.01
C ARG A 146 0.20 2.68 16.57
N VAL A 147 -0.91 3.28 16.96
CA VAL A 147 -1.14 4.73 16.88
C VAL A 147 -1.06 5.31 18.29
N GLY A 148 -0.26 6.34 18.45
CA GLY A 148 -0.04 7.01 19.71
C GLY A 148 0.39 8.45 19.50
N VAL A 149 1.14 9.00 20.43
CA VAL A 149 1.64 10.37 20.34
C VAL A 149 3.17 10.38 20.27
N VAL A 150 3.70 11.12 19.29
CA VAL A 150 5.14 11.47 19.20
C VAL A 150 5.28 12.92 19.51
N TYR A 151 6.29 13.29 20.33
CA TYR A 151 6.55 14.68 20.63
C TYR A 151 8.04 14.97 20.83
N ASP A 152 8.45 16.21 20.55
CA ASP A 152 9.78 16.73 20.85
C ASP A 152 9.86 17.12 22.34
N SER A 153 10.52 16.28 23.14
CA SER A 153 10.63 16.47 24.59
C SER A 153 11.36 17.75 25.00
N SER A 154 12.09 18.39 24.08
CA SER A 154 12.76 19.67 24.32
C SER A 154 11.86 20.90 24.13
N LYS A 155 10.67 20.71 23.52
CA LYS A 155 9.76 21.81 23.16
C LYS A 155 8.45 21.82 23.94
N VAL A 156 8.10 20.74 24.64
CA VAL A 156 6.91 20.67 25.49
C VAL A 156 7.26 21.02 26.93
N SER A 157 6.36 21.68 27.65
CA SER A 157 6.61 22.14 29.02
C SER A 157 6.58 20.99 30.04
N ALA A 158 5.86 19.91 29.75
CA ALA A 158 5.78 18.68 30.53
C ALA A 158 5.57 17.48 29.60
N PRO A 159 6.03 16.27 30.00
CA PRO A 159 5.77 15.04 29.23
C PRO A 159 4.30 14.88 28.87
N ILE A 160 4.04 14.28 27.71
CA ILE A 160 2.70 13.84 27.30
C ILE A 160 2.58 12.41 27.79
N THR A 161 1.64 12.16 28.72
CA THR A 161 1.42 10.87 29.37
C THR A 161 -0.03 10.37 29.25
N SER A 162 -0.90 11.16 28.67
CA SER A 162 -2.31 10.83 28.41
C SER A 162 -2.75 11.39 27.07
N TRP A 163 -3.70 10.73 26.42
CA TRP A 163 -4.36 11.29 25.24
C TRP A 163 -5.00 12.65 25.56
N ASN A 164 -5.47 12.87 26.80
CA ASN A 164 -6.08 14.11 27.24
C ASN A 164 -5.07 15.29 27.25
N ASP A 165 -3.79 15.02 27.33
CA ASP A 165 -2.75 16.06 27.30
C ASP A 165 -2.73 16.84 25.98
N LEU A 166 -3.29 16.28 24.90
CA LEU A 166 -3.35 16.98 23.60
C LEU A 166 -4.20 18.26 23.67
N TRP A 167 -5.12 18.39 24.66
CA TRP A 167 -5.93 19.58 24.87
C TRP A 167 -5.30 20.62 25.80
N ARG A 168 -4.07 20.40 26.27
CA ARG A 168 -3.36 21.36 27.12
C ARG A 168 -3.06 22.68 26.38
N ASP A 169 -3.19 23.81 27.08
CA ASP A 169 -2.96 25.15 26.54
C ASP A 169 -1.49 25.40 26.11
N ASP A 170 -0.52 24.72 26.76
CA ASP A 170 0.90 24.86 26.43
C ASP A 170 1.29 24.20 25.09
N LEU A 171 0.37 23.44 24.48
CA LEU A 171 0.50 22.87 23.13
C LEU A 171 -0.10 23.74 22.04
N ALA A 172 -0.54 24.98 22.34
CA ALA A 172 -1.11 25.90 21.37
C ALA A 172 -0.19 26.11 20.16
N GLY A 173 -0.72 25.86 18.94
CA GLY A 173 0.05 25.96 17.69
C GLY A 173 1.23 24.98 17.59
N SER A 174 1.14 23.81 18.19
CA SER A 174 2.26 22.85 18.28
C SER A 174 1.93 21.47 17.71
N LEU A 175 0.64 21.18 17.45
CA LEU A 175 0.19 19.84 17.02
C LEU A 175 0.02 19.75 15.52
N THR A 176 0.28 18.54 14.99
CA THR A 176 -0.31 18.07 13.74
C THR A 176 -1.12 16.81 13.97
N LEU A 177 -2.28 16.74 13.32
CA LEU A 177 -3.18 15.59 13.43
C LEU A 177 -3.28 14.88 12.08
N PRO A 178 -3.51 13.55 12.07
CA PRO A 178 -3.80 12.84 10.84
C PRO A 178 -5.13 13.29 10.23
N GLY A 179 -5.16 13.45 8.90
CA GLY A 179 -6.41 13.68 8.18
C GLY A 179 -7.35 12.50 8.33
N ILE A 180 -8.66 12.76 8.31
CA ILE A 180 -9.70 11.74 8.60
C ILE A 180 -9.64 10.50 7.68
N THR A 181 -9.08 10.64 6.48
CA THR A 181 -8.95 9.55 5.49
C THR A 181 -7.67 8.71 5.62
N THR A 182 -6.82 9.01 6.62
CA THR A 182 -5.64 8.22 6.95
C THR A 182 -5.99 7.08 7.91
N THR A 183 -5.04 6.16 8.18
CA THR A 183 -5.23 5.09 9.18
C THR A 183 -5.57 5.66 10.57
N ALA A 184 -4.86 6.69 11.01
CA ALA A 184 -5.00 7.26 12.35
C ALA A 184 -6.11 8.32 12.46
N GLY A 185 -6.67 8.78 11.34
CA GLY A 185 -7.68 9.83 11.32
C GLY A 185 -8.93 9.55 12.16
N PRO A 186 -9.60 8.40 11.98
CA PRO A 186 -10.76 8.03 12.79
C PRO A 186 -10.43 7.93 14.29
N MET A 187 -9.20 7.58 14.65
CA MET A 187 -8.77 7.45 16.04
C MET A 187 -8.69 8.78 16.77
N VAL A 188 -8.45 9.89 16.02
CA VAL A 188 -8.56 11.25 16.58
C VAL A 188 -9.97 11.50 17.10
N VAL A 189 -11.00 11.12 16.34
CA VAL A 189 -12.40 11.29 16.72
C VAL A 189 -12.76 10.40 17.90
N MET A 190 -12.28 9.15 17.92
CA MET A 190 -12.48 8.25 19.07
C MET A 190 -11.86 8.84 20.34
N LYS A 191 -10.61 9.31 20.29
CA LYS A 191 -9.95 9.90 21.47
C LYS A 191 -10.54 11.24 21.89
N ALA A 192 -11.09 11.98 20.94
CA ALA A 192 -11.86 13.19 21.26
C ALA A 192 -13.21 12.86 21.95
N GLY A 193 -13.86 11.76 21.59
CA GLY A 193 -15.01 11.22 22.31
C GLY A 193 -14.64 10.82 23.74
N ASP A 194 -13.55 10.07 23.92
CA ASP A 194 -13.03 9.70 25.24
C ASP A 194 -12.78 10.96 26.11
N HIS A 195 -12.17 12.01 25.52
CA HIS A 195 -11.94 13.29 26.20
C HIS A 195 -13.24 13.99 26.58
N ALA A 196 -14.28 13.91 25.75
CA ALA A 196 -15.61 14.44 26.03
C ALA A 196 -16.42 13.56 27.01
N GLY A 197 -15.91 12.37 27.35
CA GLY A 197 -16.60 11.40 28.20
C GLY A 197 -17.75 10.67 27.53
N VAL A 198 -17.69 10.53 26.18
CA VAL A 198 -18.71 9.84 25.37
C VAL A 198 -18.06 8.79 24.47
N ASP A 199 -18.87 7.80 24.05
CA ASP A 199 -18.49 6.93 22.92
C ASP A 199 -18.74 7.70 21.61
N ALA A 200 -17.67 7.85 20.80
CA ALA A 200 -17.74 8.59 19.55
C ALA A 200 -18.69 7.96 18.50
N PHE A 201 -19.00 6.67 18.62
CA PHE A 201 -19.98 5.99 17.75
C PHE A 201 -21.42 6.21 18.20
N GLU A 202 -21.65 6.53 19.50
CA GLU A 202 -22.97 6.80 20.05
C GLU A 202 -23.30 8.30 20.01
N ASP A 203 -22.28 9.16 20.27
CA ASP A 203 -22.43 10.63 20.26
C ASP A 203 -21.31 11.28 19.43
N ALA A 204 -21.46 11.17 18.13
CA ALA A 204 -20.50 11.76 17.19
C ALA A 204 -20.44 13.30 17.28
N ASP A 205 -21.53 13.97 17.59
CA ASP A 205 -21.59 15.43 17.70
C ASP A 205 -20.71 15.92 18.86
N ALA A 206 -20.78 15.27 20.03
CA ALA A 206 -19.91 15.59 21.17
C ALA A 206 -18.44 15.29 20.86
N ALA A 207 -18.14 14.15 20.20
CA ALA A 207 -16.78 13.81 19.79
C ALA A 207 -16.21 14.84 18.82
N PHE A 208 -16.95 15.26 17.79
CA PHE A 208 -16.51 16.30 16.85
C PHE A 208 -16.41 17.69 17.50
N ALA A 209 -17.27 18.03 18.48
CA ALA A 209 -17.10 19.26 19.24
C ALA A 209 -15.77 19.24 20.03
N SER A 210 -15.36 18.10 20.56
CA SER A 210 -14.08 17.93 21.23
C SER A 210 -12.90 18.03 20.25
N VAL A 211 -13.01 17.49 19.01
CA VAL A 211 -12.02 17.74 17.95
C VAL A 211 -11.91 19.23 17.62
N GLU A 212 -13.05 19.94 17.55
CA GLU A 212 -13.08 21.38 17.33
C GLU A 212 -12.33 22.14 18.42
N ALA A 213 -12.42 21.68 19.68
CA ALA A 213 -11.70 22.26 20.80
C ALA A 213 -10.17 22.11 20.72
N LEU A 214 -9.66 21.17 19.91
CA LEU A 214 -8.22 21.03 19.62
C LEU A 214 -7.68 22.08 18.65
N LYS A 215 -8.52 22.77 17.88
CA LYS A 215 -8.09 23.71 16.85
C LYS A 215 -7.02 24.73 17.29
N PRO A 216 -7.07 25.33 18.49
CA PRO A 216 -6.02 26.24 18.93
C PRO A 216 -4.63 25.60 18.99
N ASN A 217 -4.57 24.30 19.23
CA ASN A 217 -3.32 23.55 19.35
C ASN A 217 -2.80 23.08 17.98
N VAL A 218 -3.67 22.98 16.97
CA VAL A 218 -3.36 22.35 15.68
C VAL A 218 -2.83 23.37 14.68
N VAL A 219 -1.63 23.13 14.11
CA VAL A 219 -1.06 23.90 13.01
C VAL A 219 -1.74 23.53 11.70
N LYS A 220 -1.78 22.23 11.40
CA LYS A 220 -2.45 21.66 10.21
C LYS A 220 -2.63 20.15 10.38
N ASN A 221 -3.47 19.58 9.51
CA ASN A 221 -3.56 18.12 9.37
C ASN A 221 -2.57 17.62 8.32
N TYR A 222 -2.03 16.42 8.52
CA TYR A 222 -1.21 15.72 7.54
C TYR A 222 -1.99 14.57 6.89
N ASN A 223 -1.63 14.21 5.65
CA ASN A 223 -2.24 13.09 4.92
C ASN A 223 -1.25 11.95 4.63
N THR A 224 0.05 12.19 4.79
CA THR A 224 1.10 11.18 4.61
C THR A 224 2.12 11.26 5.75
N GLY A 225 2.75 10.12 6.08
CA GLY A 225 3.83 10.09 7.07
C GLY A 225 4.98 11.02 6.71
N SER A 226 5.33 11.13 5.42
CA SER A 226 6.39 12.04 4.95
C SER A 226 6.05 13.51 5.21
N GLU A 227 4.78 13.91 5.05
CA GLU A 227 4.33 15.27 5.37
C GLU A 227 4.50 15.56 6.86
N MET A 228 4.08 14.64 7.73
CA MET A 228 4.24 14.76 9.18
C MET A 228 5.72 14.86 9.58
N ILE A 229 6.59 13.99 9.05
CA ILE A 229 8.04 14.03 9.32
C ILE A 229 8.63 15.37 8.89
N ASN A 230 8.20 15.93 7.75
CA ASN A 230 8.66 17.22 7.30
C ASN A 230 8.28 18.36 8.26
N LEU A 231 7.05 18.34 8.81
CA LEU A 231 6.59 19.32 9.80
C LEU A 231 7.45 19.30 11.08
N PHE A 232 7.85 18.13 11.54
CA PHE A 232 8.82 18.00 12.63
C PHE A 232 10.20 18.54 12.25
N SER A 233 10.69 18.17 11.07
CA SER A 233 12.03 18.54 10.59
C SER A 233 12.18 20.05 10.40
N THR A 234 11.13 20.74 9.98
CA THR A 234 11.10 22.21 9.85
C THR A 234 10.86 22.92 11.17
N GLY A 235 10.47 22.17 12.21
CA GLY A 235 10.15 22.72 13.53
C GLY A 235 8.80 23.44 13.58
N GLU A 236 7.94 23.24 12.59
CA GLU A 236 6.58 23.79 12.54
C GLU A 236 5.68 23.18 13.62
N VAL A 237 5.93 21.91 13.98
CA VAL A 237 5.19 21.20 15.03
C VAL A 237 6.15 20.60 16.05
N SER A 238 5.66 20.35 17.24
CA SER A 238 6.39 19.66 18.30
C SER A 238 5.67 18.43 18.82
N ALA A 239 4.44 18.15 18.41
CA ALA A 239 3.75 16.91 18.74
C ALA A 239 2.79 16.49 17.62
N ALA A 240 2.53 15.16 17.54
CA ALA A 240 1.63 14.57 16.57
C ALA A 240 0.98 13.30 17.12
N ILE A 241 -0.26 13.03 16.71
CA ILE A 241 -0.78 11.66 16.69
C ILE A 241 -0.16 10.96 15.50
N ALA A 242 0.53 9.85 15.71
CA ALA A 242 1.37 9.18 14.71
C ALA A 242 1.34 7.66 14.85
N GLN A 243 1.78 6.97 13.81
CA GLN A 243 2.06 5.54 13.85
C GLN A 243 3.52 5.32 14.30
N ASP A 244 3.76 4.28 15.09
CA ASP A 244 5.03 4.02 15.77
C ASP A 244 6.24 3.87 14.83
N PHE A 245 6.05 3.27 13.65
CA PHE A 245 7.12 3.10 12.66
C PHE A 245 7.71 4.44 12.13
N THR A 246 7.03 5.56 12.36
CA THR A 246 7.52 6.89 11.93
C THR A 246 8.53 7.49 12.89
N LEU A 247 8.61 6.98 14.14
CA LEU A 247 9.45 7.54 15.20
C LEU A 247 10.93 7.62 14.80
N ALA A 248 11.49 6.54 14.26
CA ALA A 248 12.91 6.52 13.88
C ALA A 248 13.26 7.58 12.83
N GLN A 249 12.36 7.86 11.89
CA GLN A 249 12.56 8.89 10.87
C GLN A 249 12.41 10.30 11.44
N ILE A 250 11.49 10.49 12.40
CA ILE A 250 11.36 11.77 13.11
C ILE A 250 12.63 12.01 13.94
N GLN A 251 13.13 11.00 14.66
CA GLN A 251 14.34 11.10 15.48
C GLN A 251 15.60 11.39 14.67
N ALA A 252 15.66 10.94 13.42
CA ALA A 252 16.78 11.29 12.54
C ALA A 252 16.87 12.80 12.27
N ALA A 253 15.75 13.52 12.29
CA ALA A 253 15.70 14.98 12.12
C ALA A 253 15.63 15.73 13.47
N VAL A 254 14.96 15.14 14.45
CA VAL A 254 14.69 15.70 15.80
C VAL A 254 15.09 14.65 16.84
N PRO A 255 16.38 14.58 17.25
CA PRO A 255 16.86 13.55 18.16
C PRO A 255 16.19 13.52 19.54
N THR A 256 15.53 14.61 19.93
CA THR A 256 14.76 14.75 21.18
C THR A 256 13.31 14.27 21.06
N ALA A 257 12.91 13.80 19.87
CA ALA A 257 11.59 13.21 19.69
C ALA A 257 11.46 11.88 20.43
N VAL A 258 10.35 11.70 21.12
CA VAL A 258 10.03 10.51 21.90
C VAL A 258 8.63 10.03 21.62
N TRP A 259 8.39 8.74 21.75
CA TRP A 259 7.07 8.14 21.81
C TRP A 259 6.50 8.34 23.21
N ALA A 260 5.29 8.85 23.31
CA ALA A 260 4.62 9.06 24.60
C ALA A 260 4.28 7.70 25.26
N ASP A 261 4.63 7.59 26.54
CA ASP A 261 4.17 6.48 27.39
C ASP A 261 2.81 6.87 27.99
N LEU A 262 1.76 6.53 27.23
CA LEU A 262 0.39 6.93 27.55
C LEU A 262 -0.24 5.99 28.59
N GLU A 263 -0.85 6.53 29.63
CA GLU A 263 -1.55 5.78 30.67
C GLU A 263 -2.65 4.87 30.11
N GLU A 264 -3.37 5.34 29.09
CA GLU A 264 -4.43 4.59 28.41
C GLU A 264 -3.86 3.61 27.34
N GLY A 265 -2.54 3.68 27.08
CA GLY A 265 -1.89 2.93 26.03
C GLY A 265 -2.08 3.50 24.62
N ALA A 266 -1.34 2.93 23.68
CA ALA A 266 -1.50 3.19 22.26
C ALA A 266 -2.61 2.34 21.65
N ILE A 267 -3.20 2.78 20.54
CA ILE A 267 -4.20 2.02 19.81
C ILE A 267 -3.51 1.05 18.85
N ALA A 268 -3.80 -0.25 18.99
CA ALA A 268 -3.31 -1.25 18.04
C ALA A 268 -4.07 -1.13 16.71
N THR A 269 -3.35 -1.31 15.60
CA THR A 269 -3.90 -1.34 14.24
C THR A 269 -3.41 -2.58 13.51
N LEU A 270 -4.24 -3.13 12.65
CA LEU A 270 -3.86 -4.18 11.72
C LEU A 270 -3.80 -3.59 10.31
N ASN A 271 -2.73 -3.88 9.59
CA ASN A 271 -2.66 -3.61 8.17
C ASN A 271 -2.95 -4.91 7.43
N THR A 272 -3.98 -4.88 6.61
CA THR A 272 -4.48 -6.05 5.87
C THR A 272 -4.16 -5.97 4.39
N VAL A 273 -4.12 -7.12 3.74
CA VAL A 273 -3.98 -7.23 2.29
C VAL A 273 -5.20 -7.94 1.73
N ASN A 274 -5.87 -7.28 0.80
CA ASN A 274 -7.12 -7.75 0.22
C ASN A 274 -6.97 -8.00 -1.27
N ILE A 275 -7.76 -8.91 -1.82
CA ILE A 275 -7.88 -9.12 -3.27
C ILE A 275 -9.21 -8.51 -3.71
N PRO A 276 -9.21 -7.46 -4.55
CA PRO A 276 -10.44 -6.88 -5.06
C PRO A 276 -11.24 -7.87 -5.92
N THR A 277 -12.58 -7.71 -5.94
CA THR A 277 -13.48 -8.58 -6.71
C THR A 277 -13.24 -8.53 -8.21
N GLY A 278 -12.70 -7.42 -8.73
CA GLY A 278 -12.35 -7.22 -10.13
C GLY A 278 -10.85 -7.35 -10.43
N ALA A 279 -10.08 -8.04 -9.56
CA ALA A 279 -8.66 -8.30 -9.80
C ALA A 279 -8.46 -9.06 -11.12
N ALA A 280 -7.52 -8.59 -11.95
CA ALA A 280 -7.20 -9.20 -13.24
C ALA A 280 -6.31 -10.46 -13.07
N GLU A 281 -5.43 -10.44 -12.07
CA GLU A 281 -4.46 -11.49 -11.77
C GLU A 281 -4.62 -12.05 -10.34
N PRO A 282 -5.78 -12.66 -9.99
CA PRO A 282 -6.04 -13.09 -8.61
C PRO A 282 -5.09 -14.19 -8.12
N GLU A 283 -4.63 -15.09 -8.99
CA GLU A 283 -3.67 -16.14 -8.60
C GLU A 283 -2.30 -15.52 -8.27
N LEU A 284 -1.86 -14.54 -9.06
CA LEU A 284 -0.63 -13.81 -8.79
C LEU A 284 -0.75 -12.98 -7.49
N ALA A 285 -1.94 -12.46 -7.19
CA ALA A 285 -2.22 -11.79 -5.94
C ALA A 285 -2.07 -12.74 -4.73
N TYR A 286 -2.57 -13.99 -4.83
CA TYR A 286 -2.34 -15.02 -3.81
C TYR A 286 -0.86 -15.34 -3.63
N GLU A 287 -0.10 -15.51 -4.73
CA GLU A 287 1.34 -15.75 -4.66
C GLU A 287 2.07 -14.61 -3.94
N PHE A 288 1.72 -13.36 -4.26
CA PHE A 288 2.28 -12.18 -3.61
C PHE A 288 1.93 -12.10 -2.13
N ILE A 289 0.66 -12.30 -1.75
CA ILE A 289 0.23 -12.28 -0.35
C ILE A 289 0.93 -13.39 0.43
N ASN A 290 1.02 -14.59 -0.12
CA ASN A 290 1.75 -15.68 0.52
C ASN A 290 3.25 -15.36 0.69
N PHE A 291 3.85 -14.69 -0.29
CA PHE A 291 5.26 -14.28 -0.24
C PHE A 291 5.53 -13.28 0.89
N ILE A 292 4.72 -12.23 1.04
CA ILE A 292 4.91 -11.23 2.10
C ILE A 292 4.63 -11.75 3.51
N LEU A 293 3.89 -12.87 3.64
CA LEU A 293 3.62 -13.55 4.91
C LEU A 293 4.69 -14.58 5.29
N SER A 294 5.69 -14.82 4.43
CA SER A 294 6.78 -15.75 4.74
C SER A 294 7.63 -15.25 5.91
N GLU A 295 8.19 -16.19 6.69
CA GLU A 295 9.09 -15.87 7.80
C GLU A 295 10.24 -14.97 7.35
N GLU A 296 10.88 -15.30 6.21
CA GLU A 296 12.00 -14.56 5.65
C GLU A 296 11.65 -13.08 5.39
N ILE A 297 10.54 -12.82 4.71
CA ILE A 297 10.15 -11.44 4.38
C ILE A 297 9.69 -10.68 5.62
N GLN A 298 8.95 -11.34 6.52
CA GLN A 298 8.51 -10.75 7.78
C GLN A 298 9.71 -10.39 8.68
N GLN A 299 10.74 -11.24 8.73
CA GLN A 299 11.99 -10.97 9.45
C GLN A 299 12.71 -9.74 8.85
N LEU A 300 12.87 -9.68 7.54
CA LEU A 300 13.54 -8.57 6.86
C LEU A 300 12.80 -7.23 7.04
N LEU A 301 11.45 -7.24 6.99
CA LEU A 301 10.64 -6.04 7.23
C LEU A 301 10.84 -5.51 8.65
N ALA A 302 10.86 -6.39 9.63
CA ALA A 302 11.07 -6.04 11.03
C ALA A 302 12.50 -5.52 11.29
N GLU A 303 13.53 -6.22 10.80
CA GLU A 303 14.93 -5.82 10.93
C GLU A 303 15.24 -4.45 10.31
N GLN A 304 14.57 -4.13 9.21
CA GLN A 304 14.72 -2.84 8.54
C GLN A 304 13.80 -1.75 9.12
N GLY A 305 13.02 -2.06 10.16
CA GLY A 305 12.08 -1.11 10.77
C GLY A 305 11.02 -0.60 9.79
N VAL A 306 10.52 -1.49 8.93
CA VAL A 306 9.49 -1.15 7.94
C VAL A 306 8.11 -1.43 8.52
N ASP A 307 7.89 -2.67 9.00
CA ASP A 307 6.62 -3.13 9.56
C ASP A 307 6.88 -4.08 10.74
N ALA A 308 6.02 -4.05 11.75
CA ALA A 308 6.05 -5.04 12.80
C ALA A 308 5.40 -6.35 12.32
N PRO A 309 6.06 -7.50 12.54
CA PRO A 309 5.68 -8.75 11.93
C PRO A 309 4.44 -9.37 12.57
N VAL A 310 3.69 -10.11 11.77
CA VAL A 310 2.60 -10.97 12.24
C VAL A 310 3.00 -12.45 12.30
N ASN A 311 4.14 -12.82 11.74
CA ASN A 311 4.66 -14.18 11.76
C ASN A 311 5.30 -14.50 13.12
N THR A 312 4.85 -15.57 13.76
CA THR A 312 5.24 -15.97 15.12
C THR A 312 6.67 -16.51 15.23
N SER A 313 7.29 -16.88 14.10
CA SER A 313 8.67 -17.37 14.04
C SER A 313 9.70 -16.23 14.01
N VAL A 314 9.26 -14.99 13.73
CA VAL A 314 10.17 -13.83 13.69
C VAL A 314 10.71 -13.54 15.08
N THR A 315 12.04 -13.41 15.17
CA THR A 315 12.73 -13.09 16.42
C THR A 315 13.39 -11.72 16.28
N LEU A 316 13.02 -10.82 17.16
CA LEU A 316 13.57 -9.45 17.22
C LEU A 316 14.62 -9.33 18.32
N THR A 317 15.62 -8.48 18.10
CA THR A 317 16.54 -8.05 19.18
C THR A 317 15.88 -6.96 20.04
N PRO A 318 16.41 -6.66 21.23
CA PRO A 318 15.86 -5.61 22.08
C PRO A 318 15.86 -4.21 21.41
N GLU A 319 16.69 -4.01 20.40
CA GLU A 319 16.79 -2.75 19.65
C GLU A 319 15.80 -2.66 18.47
N GLN A 320 15.30 -3.79 18.00
CA GLN A 320 14.27 -3.93 16.96
C GLN A 320 12.85 -3.93 17.57
#